data_148cda5fc8793d8a8ce1c6a57cd2f8a8
#
_entry.id   148cda5fc8793d8a8ce1c6a57cd2f8a8
#
_cell.length_a   1.000
_cell.length_b   1.000
_cell.length_c   1.000
_cell.angle_alpha   90.00
_cell.angle_beta   90.00
_cell.angle_gamma   90.00
#
_symmetry.space_group_name_H-M   'P 1'
#
loop_
_entity.id
_entity.type
_entity.pdbx_description
1 polymer ?
#
loop_
_entity_poly.entity_id
_entity_poly.type
_entity_poly.pdbx_seq_one_letter_code
_entity_poly.pdbx_strand_id
1 'polypeptide(L)'
;MKKYITSIMLVLLFISCTNNQQKNSTKKNSVIEIGSALMDGTNEMTPIIVGEISNQEIWLKYIKAHNDKNLDIIAEINAEDWEGYTADGSVLKGNKAHIEVLDNWFKSANPKWKVKWMIANAAKNKDGIIEQWLTTGNEYTDVDENGNEIFEHNVHDIQFADGKIKKIYVYKRAKAQESAEFSY
;
A
#
# COMPACT_ATOMS: atom_id res chain seq x y z
N MET A 1 17.33 70.12 69.45
CA MET A 1 16.91 69.93 68.04
C MET A 1 17.60 68.63 67.55
N LYS A 2 16.90 67.51 67.53
CA LYS A 2 17.41 66.26 67.10
C LYS A 2 16.88 65.93 65.72
N LYS A 3 17.78 65.82 64.72
CA LYS A 3 17.42 65.38 63.35
C LYS A 3 17.42 63.88 63.28
N TYR A 4 16.28 63.30 62.92
CA TYR A 4 16.17 61.88 62.61
C TYR A 4 16.41 61.62 61.12
N ILE A 5 17.47 60.91 60.78
CA ILE A 5 17.75 60.45 59.42
C ILE A 5 17.11 59.09 59.26
N THR A 6 16.07 59.03 58.48
CA THR A 6 15.37 57.77 58.15
C THR A 6 16.08 57.13 56.94
N SER A 7 16.78 56.00 57.21
CA SER A 7 17.43 55.22 56.17
C SER A 7 16.39 54.40 55.45
N ILE A 8 16.12 54.64 54.16
CA ILE A 8 15.25 53.82 53.30
C ILE A 8 16.11 52.73 52.70
N MET A 9 15.88 51.49 53.17
CA MET A 9 16.52 50.29 52.64
C MET A 9 15.77 49.85 51.37
N LEU A 10 16.38 50.06 50.21
CA LEU A 10 15.86 49.67 48.90
C LEU A 10 16.08 48.16 48.67
N VAL A 11 15.04 47.34 48.82
CA VAL A 11 15.12 45.93 48.51
C VAL A 11 14.90 45.74 47.00
N LEU A 12 15.97 45.43 46.27
CA LEU A 12 15.95 45.02 44.88
C LEU A 12 15.51 43.54 44.76
N LEU A 13 14.26 43.31 44.42
CA LEU A 13 13.76 42.00 44.05
C LEU A 13 14.24 41.70 42.62
N PHE A 14 15.24 40.78 42.51
CA PHE A 14 15.59 40.18 41.21
C PHE A 14 14.54 39.18 40.83
N ILE A 15 13.64 39.61 39.92
CA ILE A 15 12.73 38.66 39.24
C ILE A 15 13.55 37.96 38.18
N SER A 16 14.02 36.78 38.52
CA SER A 16 14.62 35.86 37.55
C SER A 16 13.52 35.29 36.65
N CYS A 17 13.31 35.92 35.47
CA CYS A 17 12.55 35.30 34.40
C CYS A 17 13.33 34.11 33.85
N THR A 18 13.01 32.93 34.33
CA THR A 18 13.41 31.72 33.63
C THR A 18 12.59 31.64 32.35
N ASN A 19 13.19 32.04 31.22
CA ASN A 19 12.68 31.78 29.89
C ASN A 19 12.72 30.26 29.68
N ASN A 20 11.64 29.59 30.03
CA ASN A 20 11.33 28.27 29.49
C ASN A 20 11.04 28.45 27.99
N GLN A 21 12.08 28.48 27.17
CA GLN A 21 11.94 28.20 25.75
C GLN A 21 11.44 26.74 25.65
N GLN A 22 10.12 26.63 25.64
CA GLN A 22 9.44 25.44 25.17
C GLN A 22 9.91 25.27 23.71
N LYS A 23 10.94 24.41 23.53
CA LYS A 23 11.32 23.91 22.22
C LYS A 23 10.07 23.24 21.65
N ASN A 24 9.27 23.99 20.87
CA ASN A 24 8.35 23.40 19.93
C ASN A 24 9.21 22.54 19.00
N SER A 25 9.44 21.31 19.36
CA SER A 25 9.85 20.29 18.43
C SER A 25 8.66 20.12 17.48
N THR A 26 8.64 20.89 16.41
CA THR A 26 7.93 20.49 15.20
C THR A 26 8.42 19.07 14.92
N LYS A 27 7.59 18.08 15.25
CA LYS A 27 7.77 16.71 14.77
C LYS A 27 7.82 16.83 13.25
N LYS A 28 9.03 16.94 12.71
CA LYS A 28 9.27 16.69 11.31
C LYS A 28 8.76 15.27 11.13
N ASN A 29 7.62 15.11 10.46
CA ASN A 29 7.13 13.78 10.11
C ASN A 29 8.26 13.12 9.33
N SER A 30 9.08 12.36 10.02
CA SER A 30 10.15 11.61 9.39
C SER A 30 9.47 10.58 8.52
N VAL A 31 9.65 10.69 7.23
CA VAL A 31 9.24 9.68 6.27
C VAL A 31 9.91 8.39 6.68
N ILE A 32 9.12 7.33 6.90
CA ILE A 32 9.65 6.02 7.30
C ILE A 32 10.04 5.28 6.04
N GLU A 33 11.32 5.03 5.89
CA GLU A 33 11.87 4.19 4.82
C GLU A 33 11.74 2.71 5.22
N ILE A 34 11.21 1.89 4.31
CA ILE A 34 10.95 0.45 4.52
C ILE A 34 11.68 -0.43 3.51
N GLY A 35 12.36 0.15 2.57
CA GLY A 35 13.12 -0.54 1.53
C GLY A 35 13.66 0.41 0.49
N SER A 36 14.12 -0.15 -0.63
CA SER A 36 14.60 0.61 -1.78
C SER A 36 14.24 -0.10 -3.09
N ALA A 37 14.06 0.67 -4.14
CA ALA A 37 13.80 0.19 -5.50
C ALA A 37 14.77 0.85 -6.49
N LEU A 38 15.11 0.13 -7.53
CA LEU A 38 15.81 0.71 -8.68
C LEU A 38 14.83 1.58 -9.46
N MET A 39 15.18 2.84 -9.66
CA MET A 39 14.35 3.75 -10.44
C MET A 39 14.44 3.39 -11.93
N ASP A 40 13.30 3.23 -12.58
CA ASP A 40 13.20 2.88 -13.99
C ASP A 40 14.03 3.81 -14.89
N GLY A 41 14.83 3.21 -15.77
CA GLY A 41 15.68 3.94 -16.71
C GLY A 41 16.94 4.56 -16.12
N THR A 42 17.25 4.25 -14.86
CA THR A 42 18.47 4.71 -14.16
C THR A 42 19.19 3.54 -13.48
N ASN A 43 20.37 3.83 -12.91
CA ASN A 43 21.07 2.92 -11.99
C ASN A 43 20.99 3.42 -10.53
N GLU A 44 20.02 4.30 -10.23
CA GLU A 44 19.87 4.90 -8.92
C GLU A 44 18.82 4.16 -8.11
N MET A 45 19.18 3.87 -6.84
CA MET A 45 18.23 3.34 -5.87
C MET A 45 17.44 4.49 -5.23
N THR A 46 16.12 4.37 -5.21
CA THR A 46 15.22 5.31 -4.52
C THR A 46 14.63 4.64 -3.27
N PRO A 47 14.45 5.39 -2.16
CA PRO A 47 13.77 4.84 -0.99
C PRO A 47 12.34 4.41 -1.28
N ILE A 48 11.98 3.23 -0.79
CA ILE A 48 10.59 2.84 -0.61
C ILE A 48 10.16 3.30 0.79
N ILE A 49 9.05 3.99 0.87
CA ILE A 49 8.52 4.54 2.11
C ILE A 49 7.16 3.91 2.44
N VAL A 50 6.67 4.11 3.65
CA VAL A 50 5.30 3.73 4.01
C VAL A 50 4.32 4.46 3.12
N GLY A 51 3.41 3.71 2.48
CA GLY A 51 2.34 4.22 1.62
C GLY A 51 1.04 4.51 2.39
N GLU A 52 0.01 4.88 1.65
CA GLU A 52 -1.31 5.18 2.19
C GLU A 52 -2.03 3.90 2.62
N ILE A 53 -2.28 3.77 3.93
CA ILE A 53 -2.95 2.59 4.52
C ILE A 53 -4.39 2.42 4.00
N SER A 54 -5.06 3.52 3.64
CA SER A 54 -6.41 3.49 3.03
C SER A 54 -6.51 2.65 1.75
N ASN A 55 -5.41 2.47 1.02
CA ASN A 55 -5.36 1.60 -0.15
C ASN A 55 -5.68 0.12 0.18
N GLN A 56 -5.46 -0.30 1.43
CA GLN A 56 -5.84 -1.63 1.89
C GLN A 56 -7.37 -1.84 1.86
N GLU A 57 -8.14 -0.82 2.23
CA GLU A 57 -9.61 -0.89 2.21
C GLU A 57 -10.13 -0.97 0.77
N ILE A 58 -9.53 -0.22 -0.16
CA ILE A 58 -9.86 -0.29 -1.58
C ILE A 58 -9.61 -1.70 -2.10
N TRP A 59 -8.44 -2.28 -1.78
CA TRP A 59 -8.10 -3.64 -2.19
C TRP A 59 -9.06 -4.69 -1.61
N LEU A 60 -9.42 -4.59 -0.32
CA LEU A 60 -10.36 -5.52 0.30
C LEU A 60 -11.76 -5.43 -0.36
N LYS A 61 -12.23 -4.21 -0.69
CA LYS A 61 -13.47 -4.01 -1.45
C LYS A 61 -13.38 -4.65 -2.84
N TYR A 62 -12.22 -4.52 -3.51
CA TYR A 62 -11.96 -5.08 -4.82
C TYR A 62 -11.97 -6.61 -4.81
N ILE A 63 -11.27 -7.23 -3.88
CA ILE A 63 -11.26 -8.70 -3.70
C ILE A 63 -12.66 -9.22 -3.37
N LYS A 64 -13.39 -8.52 -2.50
CA LYS A 64 -14.79 -8.90 -2.21
C LYS A 64 -15.64 -8.84 -3.48
N ALA A 65 -15.51 -7.80 -4.28
CA ALA A 65 -16.25 -7.66 -5.53
C ALA A 65 -15.93 -8.79 -6.52
N HIS A 66 -14.66 -9.20 -6.63
CA HIS A 66 -14.25 -10.36 -7.44
C HIS A 66 -14.87 -11.66 -6.91
N ASN A 67 -14.79 -11.89 -5.61
CA ASN A 67 -15.38 -13.07 -4.96
C ASN A 67 -16.90 -13.14 -5.14
N ASP A 68 -17.57 -12.00 -5.19
CA ASP A 68 -19.02 -11.87 -5.40
C ASP A 68 -19.38 -11.78 -6.90
N LYS A 69 -18.38 -11.75 -7.80
CA LYS A 69 -18.55 -11.54 -9.24
C LYS A 69 -19.30 -10.23 -9.58
N ASN A 70 -19.11 -9.20 -8.77
CA ASN A 70 -19.74 -7.89 -8.94
C ASN A 70 -18.92 -6.99 -9.86
N LEU A 71 -19.20 -7.07 -11.16
CA LEU A 71 -18.49 -6.35 -12.20
C LEU A 71 -18.63 -4.82 -12.08
N ASP A 72 -19.77 -4.32 -11.61
CA ASP A 72 -20.01 -2.88 -11.47
C ASP A 72 -19.07 -2.26 -10.44
N ILE A 73 -18.91 -2.92 -9.27
CA ILE A 73 -18.00 -2.46 -8.23
C ILE A 73 -16.54 -2.58 -8.69
N ILE A 74 -16.18 -3.64 -9.41
CA ILE A 74 -14.83 -3.79 -9.98
C ILE A 74 -14.57 -2.62 -10.94
N ALA A 75 -15.49 -2.34 -11.85
CA ALA A 75 -15.38 -1.24 -12.80
C ALA A 75 -15.27 0.13 -12.13
N GLU A 76 -16.01 0.36 -11.03
CA GLU A 76 -15.94 1.59 -10.23
C GLU A 76 -14.57 1.80 -9.60
N ILE A 77 -13.96 0.73 -9.09
CA ILE A 77 -12.66 0.80 -8.39
C ILE A 77 -11.49 0.95 -9.36
N ASN A 78 -11.59 0.40 -10.56
CA ASN A 78 -10.56 0.54 -11.59
C ASN A 78 -10.45 1.99 -12.08
N ALA A 79 -9.22 2.44 -12.39
CA ALA A 79 -9.02 3.59 -13.25
C ALA A 79 -9.46 3.27 -14.69
N GLU A 80 -9.81 4.28 -15.49
CA GLU A 80 -10.23 4.05 -16.88
C GLU A 80 -9.08 3.45 -17.71
N ASP A 81 -7.86 3.91 -17.48
CA ASP A 81 -6.62 3.44 -18.08
C ASP A 81 -5.97 2.27 -17.30
N TRP A 82 -6.78 1.45 -16.63
CA TRP A 82 -6.33 0.30 -15.86
C TRP A 82 -5.48 -0.66 -16.70
N GLU A 83 -4.44 -1.23 -16.09
CA GLU A 83 -3.58 -2.23 -16.70
C GLU A 83 -3.40 -3.44 -15.78
N GLY A 84 -3.54 -4.65 -16.32
CA GLY A 84 -3.25 -5.91 -15.63
C GLY A 84 -2.13 -6.67 -16.32
N TYR A 85 -1.16 -7.12 -15.52
CA TYR A 85 -0.03 -7.94 -15.94
C TYR A 85 -0.18 -9.30 -15.30
N THR A 86 -0.57 -10.28 -16.09
CA THR A 86 -0.88 -11.63 -15.61
C THR A 86 0.37 -12.47 -15.38
N ALA A 87 0.26 -13.53 -14.59
CA ALA A 87 1.38 -14.40 -14.24
C ALA A 87 1.96 -15.21 -15.42
N ASP A 88 1.24 -15.29 -16.54
CA ASP A 88 1.72 -15.92 -17.79
C ASP A 88 2.40 -14.93 -18.75
N GLY A 89 2.51 -13.65 -18.33
CA GLY A 89 3.12 -12.58 -19.11
C GLY A 89 2.18 -11.83 -20.04
N SER A 90 0.89 -12.16 -20.04
CA SER A 90 -0.12 -11.41 -20.81
C SER A 90 -0.35 -10.04 -20.20
N VAL A 91 -0.72 -9.05 -21.03
CA VAL A 91 -1.05 -7.70 -20.60
C VAL A 91 -2.44 -7.34 -21.08
N LEU A 92 -3.29 -6.92 -20.16
CA LEU A 92 -4.65 -6.45 -20.44
C LEU A 92 -4.73 -4.95 -20.13
N LYS A 93 -5.27 -4.16 -21.06
CA LYS A 93 -5.34 -2.69 -20.92
C LYS A 93 -6.75 -2.18 -21.05
N GLY A 94 -7.08 -1.26 -20.14
CA GLY A 94 -8.36 -0.56 -20.08
C GLY A 94 -9.39 -1.27 -19.20
N ASN A 95 -10.11 -0.47 -18.41
CA ASN A 95 -11.14 -0.95 -17.50
C ASN A 95 -12.22 -1.77 -18.24
N LYS A 96 -12.72 -1.25 -19.37
CA LYS A 96 -13.75 -1.93 -20.16
C LYS A 96 -13.32 -3.34 -20.59
N ALA A 97 -12.11 -3.47 -21.14
CA ALA A 97 -11.58 -4.76 -21.58
C ALA A 97 -11.41 -5.73 -20.38
N HIS A 98 -10.98 -5.22 -19.22
CA HIS A 98 -10.91 -6.03 -18.02
C HIS A 98 -12.28 -6.59 -17.61
N ILE A 99 -13.31 -5.76 -17.59
CA ILE A 99 -14.68 -6.20 -17.24
C ILE A 99 -15.21 -7.24 -18.24
N GLU A 100 -14.96 -7.07 -19.53
CA GLU A 100 -15.36 -8.05 -20.55
C GLU A 100 -14.67 -9.42 -20.35
N VAL A 101 -13.37 -9.42 -20.00
CA VAL A 101 -12.64 -10.65 -19.69
C VAL A 101 -13.19 -11.31 -18.44
N LEU A 102 -13.42 -10.54 -17.37
CA LEU A 102 -13.99 -11.06 -16.12
C LEU A 102 -15.41 -11.61 -16.33
N ASP A 103 -16.28 -10.93 -17.09
CA ASP A 103 -17.63 -11.40 -17.37
C ASP A 103 -17.60 -12.78 -18.04
N ASN A 104 -16.70 -12.97 -19.00
CA ASN A 104 -16.55 -14.26 -19.66
C ASN A 104 -15.97 -15.34 -18.72
N TRP A 105 -14.95 -15.00 -17.95
CA TRP A 105 -14.30 -15.94 -17.03
C TRP A 105 -15.25 -16.39 -15.91
N PHE A 106 -16.00 -15.48 -15.31
CA PHE A 106 -16.93 -15.76 -14.22
C PHE A 106 -18.12 -16.64 -14.61
N LYS A 107 -18.40 -16.85 -15.90
CA LYS A 107 -19.43 -17.79 -16.39
C LYS A 107 -19.03 -19.23 -16.22
N SER A 108 -17.74 -19.55 -16.32
CA SER A 108 -17.21 -20.91 -16.27
C SER A 108 -16.33 -21.21 -15.03
N ALA A 109 -15.90 -20.18 -14.32
CA ALA A 109 -15.02 -20.30 -13.15
C ALA A 109 -15.70 -19.73 -11.89
N ASN A 110 -15.19 -20.16 -10.73
CA ASN A 110 -15.64 -19.64 -9.43
C ASN A 110 -14.47 -19.21 -8.56
N PRO A 111 -13.64 -18.27 -9.06
CA PRO A 111 -12.43 -17.86 -8.37
C PRO A 111 -12.75 -17.22 -7.02
N LYS A 112 -11.94 -17.56 -6.02
CA LYS A 112 -12.01 -16.98 -4.69
C LYS A 112 -10.62 -16.61 -4.21
N TRP A 113 -10.49 -15.40 -3.68
CA TRP A 113 -9.28 -14.92 -3.04
C TRP A 113 -9.52 -14.65 -1.57
N LYS A 114 -8.54 -15.04 -0.75
CA LYS A 114 -8.48 -14.74 0.66
C LYS A 114 -7.18 -14.00 0.95
N VAL A 115 -7.28 -12.71 1.29
CA VAL A 115 -6.12 -11.89 1.65
C VAL A 115 -5.47 -12.41 2.93
N LYS A 116 -4.16 -12.60 2.91
CA LYS A 116 -3.35 -13.10 4.05
C LYS A 116 -2.55 -11.98 4.70
N TRP A 117 -2.00 -11.09 3.90
CA TRP A 117 -1.20 -9.95 4.35
C TRP A 117 -1.21 -8.83 3.31
N MET A 118 -0.94 -7.61 3.76
CA MET A 118 -0.87 -6.41 2.93
C MET A 118 0.22 -5.48 3.43
N ILE A 119 0.97 -4.86 2.52
CA ILE A 119 2.01 -3.88 2.81
C ILE A 119 1.77 -2.66 1.92
N ALA A 120 1.28 -1.57 2.51
CA ALA A 120 1.15 -0.29 1.82
C ALA A 120 2.53 0.36 1.72
N ASN A 121 2.95 0.66 0.50
CA ASN A 121 4.24 1.25 0.21
C ASN A 121 4.12 2.36 -0.84
N ALA A 122 5.13 3.22 -0.95
CA ALA A 122 5.20 4.26 -1.95
C ALA A 122 6.66 4.52 -2.34
N ALA A 123 6.87 4.93 -3.57
CA ALA A 123 8.19 5.31 -4.07
C ALA A 123 8.08 6.49 -5.03
N LYS A 124 9.17 7.23 -5.21
CA LYS A 124 9.25 8.25 -6.25
C LYS A 124 9.54 7.58 -7.59
N ASN A 125 8.81 8.00 -8.61
CA ASN A 125 9.15 7.66 -9.98
C ASN A 125 10.23 8.60 -10.54
N LYS A 126 10.65 8.37 -11.79
CA LYS A 126 11.68 9.17 -12.49
C LYS A 126 11.34 10.67 -12.61
N ASP A 127 10.07 11.04 -12.53
CA ASP A 127 9.61 12.42 -12.60
C ASP A 127 9.48 13.07 -11.21
N GLY A 128 9.88 12.32 -10.14
CA GLY A 128 9.83 12.77 -8.75
C GLY A 128 8.44 12.68 -8.11
N ILE A 129 7.47 12.10 -8.81
CA ILE A 129 6.10 11.91 -8.32
C ILE A 129 6.07 10.69 -7.40
N ILE A 130 5.45 10.82 -6.23
CA ILE A 130 5.24 9.70 -5.31
C ILE A 130 4.08 8.85 -5.84
N GLU A 131 4.39 7.61 -6.18
CA GLU A 131 3.39 6.61 -6.56
C GLU A 131 3.03 5.75 -5.37
N GLN A 132 1.72 5.50 -5.22
CA GLN A 132 1.18 4.69 -4.13
C GLN A 132 1.00 3.25 -4.59
N TRP A 133 1.48 2.32 -3.77
CA TRP A 133 1.47 0.89 -4.06
C TRP A 133 0.97 0.08 -2.87
N LEU A 134 0.48 -1.13 -3.16
CA LEU A 134 0.15 -2.15 -2.18
C LEU A 134 0.68 -3.49 -2.67
N THR A 135 1.58 -4.10 -1.90
CA THR A 135 1.98 -5.49 -2.11
C THR A 135 1.15 -6.38 -1.19
N THR A 136 0.53 -7.43 -1.72
CA THR A 136 -0.35 -8.29 -0.95
C THR A 136 -0.21 -9.76 -1.33
N GLY A 137 -0.27 -10.64 -0.32
CA GLY A 137 -0.31 -12.09 -0.52
C GLY A 137 -1.70 -12.65 -0.27
N ASN A 138 -2.16 -13.51 -1.18
CA ASN A 138 -3.49 -14.08 -1.18
C ASN A 138 -3.45 -15.60 -1.39
N GLU A 139 -4.36 -16.31 -0.76
CA GLU A 139 -4.75 -17.65 -1.17
C GLU A 139 -5.79 -17.52 -2.28
N TYR A 140 -5.61 -18.28 -3.35
CA TYR A 140 -6.54 -18.37 -4.46
C TYR A 140 -7.07 -19.79 -4.57
N THR A 141 -8.37 -19.93 -4.77
CA THR A 141 -9.04 -21.21 -5.04
C THR A 141 -9.99 -21.06 -6.21
N ASP A 142 -10.09 -22.12 -7.00
CA ASP A 142 -11.04 -22.25 -8.11
C ASP A 142 -11.29 -23.73 -8.38
N VAL A 143 -12.07 -24.03 -9.40
CA VAL A 143 -12.29 -25.39 -9.92
C VAL A 143 -12.01 -25.37 -11.42
N ASP A 144 -11.20 -26.31 -11.88
CA ASP A 144 -10.92 -26.44 -13.31
C ASP A 144 -12.10 -27.04 -14.11
N GLU A 145 -11.97 -27.09 -15.43
CA GLU A 145 -12.99 -27.63 -16.34
C GLU A 145 -13.31 -29.12 -16.10
N ASN A 146 -12.42 -29.86 -15.40
CA ASN A 146 -12.59 -31.27 -15.05
C ASN A 146 -13.15 -31.46 -13.63
N GLY A 147 -13.41 -30.36 -12.90
CA GLY A 147 -13.91 -30.38 -11.53
C GLY A 147 -12.81 -30.54 -10.46
N ASN A 148 -11.53 -30.43 -10.82
CA ASN A 148 -10.44 -30.50 -9.85
C ASN A 148 -10.26 -29.15 -9.15
N GLU A 149 -10.01 -29.20 -7.85
CA GLU A 149 -9.70 -28.00 -7.07
C GLU A 149 -8.33 -27.43 -7.47
N ILE A 150 -8.34 -26.13 -7.78
CA ILE A 150 -7.14 -25.32 -7.96
C ILE A 150 -6.86 -24.61 -6.65
N PHE A 151 -5.61 -24.68 -6.19
CA PHE A 151 -5.12 -23.88 -5.07
C PHE A 151 -3.78 -23.25 -5.41
N GLU A 152 -3.72 -21.92 -5.30
CA GLU A 152 -2.51 -21.14 -5.57
C GLU A 152 -2.23 -20.14 -4.45
N HIS A 153 -1.00 -19.70 -4.38
CA HIS A 153 -0.60 -18.51 -3.63
C HIS A 153 -0.30 -17.39 -4.62
N ASN A 154 -1.08 -16.33 -4.57
CA ASN A 154 -0.87 -15.18 -5.43
C ASN A 154 -0.26 -14.03 -4.63
N VAL A 155 0.73 -13.37 -5.23
CA VAL A 155 1.20 -12.05 -4.80
C VAL A 155 0.74 -11.04 -5.84
N HIS A 156 0.20 -9.93 -5.39
CA HIS A 156 -0.18 -8.83 -6.25
C HIS A 156 0.59 -7.59 -5.82
N ASP A 157 1.15 -6.86 -6.80
CA ASP A 157 1.61 -5.50 -6.64
C ASP A 157 0.62 -4.57 -7.33
N ILE A 158 0.00 -3.68 -6.58
CA ILE A 158 -1.09 -2.84 -7.03
C ILE A 158 -0.67 -1.38 -6.97
N GLN A 159 -0.72 -0.68 -8.10
CA GLN A 159 -0.56 0.77 -8.17
C GLN A 159 -1.90 1.47 -8.03
N PHE A 160 -1.94 2.51 -7.18
CA PHE A 160 -3.10 3.37 -7.00
C PHE A 160 -2.83 4.77 -7.55
N ALA A 161 -3.84 5.37 -8.15
CA ALA A 161 -3.86 6.77 -8.53
C ALA A 161 -5.27 7.32 -8.29
N ASP A 162 -5.37 8.48 -7.64
CA ASP A 162 -6.64 9.17 -7.37
C ASP A 162 -7.70 8.30 -6.69
N GLY A 163 -7.28 7.42 -5.77
CA GLY A 163 -8.15 6.51 -5.03
C GLY A 163 -8.69 5.34 -5.86
N LYS A 164 -8.11 5.08 -7.03
CA LYS A 164 -8.47 3.98 -7.94
C LYS A 164 -7.28 3.05 -8.18
N ILE A 165 -7.57 1.81 -8.54
CA ILE A 165 -6.55 0.85 -8.98
C ILE A 165 -6.18 1.16 -10.43
N LYS A 166 -4.90 1.46 -10.65
CA LYS A 166 -4.34 1.80 -11.96
C LYS A 166 -3.63 0.63 -12.62
N LYS A 167 -2.82 -0.13 -11.83
CA LYS A 167 -2.11 -1.30 -12.33
C LYS A 167 -2.14 -2.43 -11.33
N ILE A 168 -2.15 -3.65 -11.84
CA ILE A 168 -1.98 -4.87 -11.04
C ILE A 168 -0.96 -5.76 -11.73
N TYR A 169 0.09 -6.13 -10.99
CA TYR A 169 1.00 -7.21 -11.36
C TYR A 169 0.65 -8.46 -10.56
N VAL A 170 0.49 -9.58 -11.24
CA VAL A 170 0.12 -10.86 -10.62
C VAL A 170 1.27 -11.83 -10.70
N TYR A 171 1.66 -12.36 -9.55
CA TYR A 171 2.62 -13.47 -9.43
C TYR A 171 1.90 -14.64 -8.79
N LYS A 172 2.11 -15.85 -9.28
CA LYS A 172 1.46 -17.02 -8.74
C LYS A 172 2.42 -18.19 -8.49
N ARG A 173 2.11 -18.96 -7.48
CA ARG A 173 2.77 -20.21 -7.16
C ARG A 173 1.72 -21.26 -6.81
N ALA A 174 1.80 -22.44 -7.45
CA ALA A 174 0.97 -23.58 -7.07
C ALA A 174 1.19 -23.93 -5.59
N LYS A 175 0.18 -24.53 -4.97
CA LYS A 175 0.32 -25.08 -3.62
C LYS A 175 1.51 -26.03 -3.60
N ALA A 176 2.37 -25.89 -2.60
CA ALA A 176 3.45 -26.84 -2.39
C ALA A 176 2.82 -28.23 -2.15
N GLN A 177 3.18 -29.20 -2.97
CA GLN A 177 2.96 -30.61 -2.63
C GLN A 177 3.91 -30.92 -1.48
N GLU A 178 3.46 -31.70 -0.49
CA GLU A 178 4.38 -32.25 0.50
C GLU A 178 5.43 -33.03 -0.27
N SER A 179 6.63 -32.48 -0.37
CA SER A 179 7.73 -33.15 -1.05
C SER A 179 8.01 -34.46 -0.31
N ALA A 180 8.12 -35.53 -1.04
CA ALA A 180 8.85 -36.70 -0.56
C ALA A 180 10.14 -36.21 0.11
N GLU A 181 10.41 -36.73 1.30
CA GLU A 181 11.55 -36.35 2.15
C GLU A 181 12.81 -36.16 1.31
N PHE A 182 13.38 -34.95 1.34
CA PHE A 182 14.73 -34.75 0.86
C PHE A 182 15.65 -35.52 1.82
N SER A 183 16.00 -36.73 1.48
CA SER A 183 17.11 -37.43 2.12
C SER A 183 18.40 -36.77 1.67
N TYR A 184 19.04 -36.02 2.58
CA TYR A 184 20.41 -35.49 2.41
C TYR A 184 21.42 -36.61 2.56
#